data_49462b53d7bf41c767478c616796f636
#
_entry.id   49462b53d7bf41c767478c616796f636
#
_cell.length_a   1.000
_cell.length_b   1.000
_cell.length_c   1.000
_cell.angle_alpha   90.00
_cell.angle_beta   90.00
_cell.angle_gamma   90.00
#
_symmetry.space_group_name_H-M   'P 1'
#
loop_
_entity.id
_entity.type
_entity.pdbx_description
1 polymer ?
#
loop_
_entity_poly.entity_id
_entity_poly.type
_entity_poly.pdbx_seq_one_letter_code
_entity_poly.pdbx_strand_id
1 'polypeptide(L)'
;CAPIIGRQANGMLGRIIDLLFVIGLVGACSTGIGLAVPLIGMCVTELFGLDRAAWGFSLDLIVIFVVTVIFATSVWFGLEKGIRRLSDWNVALAFALLLFIVLAGPTLFIVELGFEAVGHMVQNFVRMSTWADAAQTGSFVESWTVFYWAWWLALGPYMGIFICKISRGRTLRQMILGCIGYGTLGSVVFFSV
;
A
#
# COMPACT_ATOMS: atom_id res chain seq x y z
N CYS A 1 3.62 9.27 -21.77
CA CYS A 1 2.83 10.35 -22.45
C CYS A 1 3.40 10.72 -23.84
N ALA A 2 4.70 10.48 -24.14
CA ALA A 2 5.31 10.85 -25.42
C ALA A 2 4.54 10.36 -26.67
N PRO A 3 4.01 9.13 -26.74
CA PRO A 3 3.22 8.68 -27.89
C PRO A 3 1.91 9.46 -28.12
N ILE A 4 1.34 10.06 -27.06
CA ILE A 4 0.07 10.79 -27.12
C ILE A 4 0.32 12.28 -27.44
N ILE A 5 1.37 12.86 -26.85
CA ILE A 5 1.65 14.31 -26.88
C ILE A 5 2.62 14.67 -28.02
N GLY A 6 3.29 13.68 -28.61
CA GLY A 6 4.20 13.88 -29.75
C GLY A 6 5.35 14.84 -29.42
N ARG A 7 5.58 15.83 -30.32
CA ARG A 7 6.67 16.82 -30.17
C ARG A 7 6.59 17.69 -28.90
N GLN A 8 5.41 17.88 -28.33
CA GLN A 8 5.21 18.68 -27.13
C GLN A 8 5.65 17.97 -25.84
N ALA A 9 6.00 16.67 -25.91
CA ALA A 9 6.54 15.92 -24.78
C ALA A 9 7.86 16.52 -24.24
N ASN A 10 8.67 17.12 -25.08
CA ASN A 10 9.91 17.81 -24.69
C ASN A 10 9.72 19.32 -24.43
N GLY A 11 8.49 19.82 -24.54
CA GLY A 11 8.11 21.21 -24.32
C GLY A 11 7.64 21.48 -22.89
N MET A 12 6.97 22.62 -22.72
CA MET A 12 6.42 23.07 -21.44
C MET A 12 5.36 22.10 -20.89
N LEU A 13 4.54 21.53 -21.77
CA LEU A 13 3.50 20.56 -21.40
C LEU A 13 4.11 19.28 -20.80
N GLY A 14 5.18 18.76 -21.38
CA GLY A 14 5.91 17.61 -20.85
C GLY A 14 6.47 17.88 -19.46
N ARG A 15 7.06 19.05 -19.24
CA ARG A 15 7.59 19.46 -17.91
C ARG A 15 6.51 19.57 -16.85
N ILE A 16 5.32 20.07 -17.19
CA ILE A 16 4.18 20.15 -16.27
C ILE A 16 3.72 18.74 -15.88
N ILE A 17 3.63 17.82 -16.84
CA ILE A 17 3.25 16.43 -16.58
C ILE A 17 4.27 15.74 -15.67
N ASP A 18 5.57 15.93 -15.95
CA ASP A 18 6.64 15.37 -15.11
C ASP A 18 6.60 15.93 -13.69
N LEU A 19 6.35 17.24 -13.55
CA LEU A 19 6.20 17.89 -12.25
C LEU A 19 5.00 17.34 -11.46
N LEU A 20 3.83 17.22 -12.11
CA LEU A 20 2.64 16.64 -11.51
C LEU A 20 2.86 15.18 -11.09
N PHE A 21 3.58 14.41 -11.92
CA PHE A 21 3.97 13.03 -11.60
C PHE A 21 4.83 12.98 -10.33
N VAL A 22 5.85 13.82 -10.23
CA VAL A 22 6.75 13.85 -9.06
C VAL A 22 6.00 14.28 -7.81
N ILE A 23 5.16 15.33 -7.89
CA ILE A 23 4.34 15.81 -6.77
C ILE A 23 3.37 14.70 -6.31
N GLY A 24 2.69 14.04 -7.25
CA GLY A 24 1.79 12.93 -6.95
C GLY A 24 2.49 11.77 -6.26
N LEU A 25 3.67 11.39 -6.75
CA LEU A 25 4.47 10.32 -6.18
C LEU A 25 4.94 10.65 -4.75
N VAL A 26 5.48 11.85 -4.55
CA VAL A 26 5.94 12.32 -3.22
C VAL A 26 4.75 12.39 -2.26
N GLY A 27 3.62 12.94 -2.69
CA GLY A 27 2.40 12.99 -1.88
C GLY A 27 1.90 11.61 -1.46
N ALA A 28 1.82 10.67 -2.39
CA ALA A 28 1.38 9.30 -2.11
C ALA A 28 2.33 8.55 -1.15
N CYS A 29 3.65 8.70 -1.32
CA CYS A 29 4.64 8.13 -0.41
C CYS A 29 4.56 8.76 0.99
N SER A 30 4.41 10.08 1.07
CA SER A 30 4.28 10.80 2.33
C SER A 30 3.02 10.40 3.10
N THR A 31 1.91 10.18 2.39
CA THR A 31 0.67 9.68 2.99
C THR A 31 0.86 8.31 3.62
N GLY A 32 1.57 7.39 2.94
CA GLY A 32 1.88 6.07 3.49
C GLY A 32 2.67 6.13 4.80
N ILE A 33 3.69 7.00 4.87
CA ILE A 33 4.48 7.23 6.10
C ILE A 33 3.59 7.87 7.17
N GLY A 34 2.80 8.87 6.80
CA GLY A 34 1.90 9.57 7.71
C GLY A 34 0.88 8.67 8.41
N LEU A 35 0.41 7.61 7.73
CA LEU A 35 -0.48 6.60 8.31
C LEU A 35 0.28 5.56 9.14
N ALA A 36 1.49 5.17 8.72
CA ALA A 36 2.27 4.14 9.40
C ALA A 36 2.84 4.62 10.75
N VAL A 37 3.27 5.87 10.85
CA VAL A 37 3.92 6.42 12.06
C VAL A 37 3.01 6.34 13.29
N PRO A 38 1.76 6.86 13.28
CA PRO A 38 0.87 6.74 14.43
C PRO A 38 0.55 5.29 14.80
N LEU A 39 0.44 4.40 13.81
CA LEU A 39 0.20 2.98 14.03
C LEU A 39 1.37 2.33 14.77
N ILE A 40 2.60 2.58 14.33
CA ILE A 40 3.81 2.09 15.02
C ILE A 40 3.87 2.69 16.44
N GLY A 41 3.58 3.98 16.58
CA GLY A 41 3.53 4.64 17.88
C GLY A 41 2.53 4.00 18.84
N MET A 42 1.34 3.60 18.34
CA MET A 42 0.35 2.85 19.14
C MET A 42 0.90 1.49 19.58
N CYS A 43 1.49 0.72 18.67
CA CYS A 43 2.08 -0.57 19.01
C CYS A 43 3.19 -0.43 20.08
N VAL A 44 4.02 0.59 19.98
CA VAL A 44 5.08 0.86 20.96
C VAL A 44 4.49 1.22 22.33
N THR A 45 3.48 2.09 22.37
CA THR A 45 2.84 2.46 23.65
C THR A 45 2.19 1.26 24.34
N GLU A 46 1.51 0.40 23.61
CA GLU A 46 0.92 -0.83 24.14
C GLU A 46 1.97 -1.81 24.66
N LEU A 47 3.05 -2.02 23.92
CA LEU A 47 4.13 -2.95 24.32
C LEU A 47 4.86 -2.52 25.58
N PHE A 48 5.09 -1.21 25.76
CA PHE A 48 5.84 -0.66 26.89
C PHE A 48 4.95 -0.09 28.00
N GLY A 49 3.63 -0.16 27.88
CA GLY A 49 2.69 0.41 28.85
C GLY A 49 2.81 1.92 29.01
N LEU A 50 3.18 2.64 27.93
CA LEU A 50 3.39 4.09 27.99
C LEU A 50 2.06 4.82 27.77
N ASP A 51 1.88 5.93 28.50
CA ASP A 51 0.72 6.80 28.28
C ASP A 51 0.87 7.59 26.99
N ARG A 52 0.00 7.30 26.00
CA ARG A 52 0.01 7.99 24.72
C ARG A 52 -0.32 9.48 24.82
N ALA A 53 -1.09 9.90 25.83
CA ALA A 53 -1.39 11.32 26.01
C ALA A 53 -0.15 12.11 26.37
N ALA A 54 0.79 11.51 27.13
CA ALA A 54 2.04 12.16 27.52
C ALA A 54 3.15 12.04 26.48
N TRP A 55 3.25 10.88 25.80
CA TRP A 55 4.40 10.54 24.95
C TRP A 55 4.10 10.52 23.45
N GLY A 56 2.85 10.63 23.02
CA GLY A 56 2.43 10.37 21.64
C GLY A 56 3.21 11.17 20.60
N PHE A 57 3.32 12.48 20.76
CA PHE A 57 4.07 13.34 19.82
C PHE A 57 5.57 13.02 19.79
N SER A 58 6.18 12.82 20.95
CA SER A 58 7.62 12.50 21.06
C SER A 58 7.94 11.14 20.46
N LEU A 59 7.06 10.14 20.65
CA LEU A 59 7.20 8.82 20.06
C LEU A 59 7.06 8.86 18.54
N ASP A 60 6.10 9.60 18.02
CA ASP A 60 5.90 9.74 16.58
C ASP A 60 7.14 10.39 15.93
N LEU A 61 7.76 11.38 16.58
CA LEU A 61 9.03 11.98 16.12
C LEU A 61 10.20 10.97 16.14
N ILE A 62 10.30 10.15 17.18
CA ILE A 62 11.32 9.10 17.27
C ILE A 62 11.11 8.07 16.17
N VAL A 63 9.87 7.64 15.95
CA VAL A 63 9.53 6.68 14.88
C VAL A 63 9.90 7.24 13.50
N ILE A 64 9.55 8.50 13.21
CA ILE A 64 9.94 9.15 11.95
C ILE A 64 11.46 9.18 11.80
N PHE A 65 12.16 9.55 12.84
CA PHE A 65 13.63 9.61 12.82
C PHE A 65 14.24 8.23 12.54
N VAL A 66 13.79 7.19 13.25
CA VAL A 66 14.27 5.81 13.08
C VAL A 66 13.98 5.30 11.66
N VAL A 67 12.76 5.49 11.17
CA VAL A 67 12.38 5.10 9.81
C VAL A 67 13.23 5.82 8.78
N THR A 68 13.46 7.13 8.96
CA THR A 68 14.30 7.92 8.06
C THR A 68 15.75 7.42 8.05
N VAL A 69 16.31 7.08 9.22
CA VAL A 69 17.67 6.51 9.32
C VAL A 69 17.75 5.15 8.62
N ILE A 70 16.74 4.29 8.78
CA ILE A 70 16.68 2.99 8.10
C ILE A 70 16.67 3.18 6.58
N PHE A 71 15.84 4.07 6.07
CA PHE A 71 15.81 4.36 4.64
C PHE A 71 17.10 4.99 4.13
N ALA A 72 17.64 5.97 4.85
CA ALA A 72 18.89 6.62 4.47
C ALA A 72 20.06 5.63 4.41
N THR A 73 20.19 4.77 5.40
CA THR A 73 21.21 3.71 5.40
C THR A 73 20.99 2.69 4.29
N SER A 74 19.75 2.31 4.02
CA SER A 74 19.41 1.42 2.91
C SER A 74 19.82 2.01 1.55
N VAL A 75 19.59 3.30 1.34
CA VAL A 75 20.00 4.02 0.13
C VAL A 75 21.53 4.16 0.05
N TRP A 76 22.21 4.40 1.19
CA TRP A 76 23.67 4.50 1.25
C TRP A 76 24.36 3.19 0.83
N PHE A 77 23.83 2.03 1.23
CA PHE A 77 24.36 0.73 0.83
C PHE A 77 24.07 0.36 -0.63
N GLY A 78 23.42 1.23 -1.36
CA GLY A 78 23.07 1.09 -2.77
C GLY A 78 21.62 0.67 -3.00
N LEU A 79 20.96 1.40 -3.89
CA LEU A 79 19.53 1.25 -4.22
C LEU A 79 19.14 -0.20 -4.55
N GLU A 80 19.98 -0.93 -5.30
CA GLU A 80 19.63 -2.30 -5.70
C GLU A 80 19.81 -3.33 -4.57
N LYS A 81 20.89 -3.21 -3.79
CA LYS A 81 21.21 -4.20 -2.74
C LYS A 81 20.50 -3.90 -1.42
N GLY A 82 20.45 -2.63 -1.03
CA GLY A 82 19.84 -2.21 0.24
C GLY A 82 18.32 -2.37 0.23
N ILE A 83 17.66 -1.81 -0.78
CA ILE A 83 16.20 -1.87 -0.91
C ILE A 83 15.73 -3.31 -1.12
N ARG A 84 16.42 -4.10 -1.92
CA ARG A 84 16.09 -5.51 -2.13
C ARG A 84 16.13 -6.30 -0.83
N ARG A 85 17.20 -6.17 -0.03
CA ARG A 85 17.29 -6.87 1.27
C ARG A 85 16.19 -6.44 2.23
N LEU A 86 15.92 -5.15 2.31
CA LEU A 86 14.85 -4.64 3.17
C LEU A 86 13.49 -5.17 2.73
N SER A 87 13.23 -5.23 1.43
CA SER A 87 12.01 -5.81 0.87
C SER A 87 11.89 -7.30 1.16
N ASP A 88 12.96 -8.08 0.97
CA ASP A 88 12.98 -9.52 1.25
C ASP A 88 12.68 -9.79 2.74
N TRP A 89 13.30 -9.02 3.66
CA TRP A 89 13.01 -9.10 5.09
C TRP A 89 11.57 -8.73 5.43
N ASN A 90 11.05 -7.67 4.82
CA ASN A 90 9.65 -7.25 5.03
C ASN A 90 8.66 -8.34 4.62
N VAL A 91 8.86 -8.95 3.45
CA VAL A 91 8.04 -10.05 2.96
C VAL A 91 8.15 -11.27 3.89
N ALA A 92 9.37 -11.64 4.30
CA ALA A 92 9.58 -12.77 5.23
C ALA A 92 8.88 -12.53 6.57
N LEU A 93 9.00 -11.32 7.14
CA LEU A 93 8.33 -10.96 8.40
C LEU A 93 6.80 -10.95 8.26
N ALA A 94 6.27 -10.45 7.13
CA ALA A 94 4.83 -10.46 6.88
C ALA A 94 4.26 -11.88 6.82
N PHE A 95 4.93 -12.79 6.12
CA PHE A 95 4.52 -14.20 6.09
C PHE A 95 4.71 -14.90 7.43
N ALA A 96 5.79 -14.60 8.18
CA ALA A 96 5.99 -15.13 9.51
C ALA A 96 4.90 -14.69 10.49
N LEU A 97 4.51 -13.42 10.44
CA LEU A 97 3.41 -12.87 11.24
C LEU A 97 2.08 -13.55 10.88
N LEU A 98 1.78 -13.67 9.60
CA LEU A 98 0.56 -14.32 9.12
C LEU A 98 0.50 -15.78 9.58
N LEU A 99 1.60 -16.51 9.43
CA LEU A 99 1.71 -17.90 9.91
C LEU A 99 1.53 -17.98 11.43
N PHE A 100 2.15 -17.05 12.17
CA PHE A 100 2.02 -16.99 13.63
C PHE A 100 0.56 -16.77 14.05
N ILE A 101 -0.16 -15.82 13.42
CA ILE A 101 -1.56 -15.54 13.74
C ILE A 101 -2.44 -16.76 13.42
N VAL A 102 -2.22 -17.42 12.29
CA VAL A 102 -2.96 -18.63 11.92
C VAL A 102 -2.72 -19.77 12.91
N LEU A 103 -1.49 -19.96 13.38
CA LEU A 103 -1.15 -21.06 14.30
C LEU A 103 -1.52 -20.76 15.76
N ALA A 104 -1.37 -19.52 16.20
CA ALA A 104 -1.63 -19.12 17.58
C ALA A 104 -3.08 -18.67 17.82
N GLY A 105 -3.78 -18.26 16.77
CA GLY A 105 -5.16 -17.81 16.81
C GLY A 105 -6.18 -18.93 16.65
N PRO A 106 -7.48 -18.60 16.67
CA PRO A 106 -8.57 -19.55 16.43
C PRO A 106 -8.63 -19.91 14.93
N THR A 107 -7.76 -20.80 14.48
CA THR A 107 -7.57 -21.14 13.06
C THR A 107 -8.86 -21.49 12.32
N LEU A 108 -9.77 -22.25 12.97
CA LEU A 108 -11.05 -22.63 12.37
C LEU A 108 -11.91 -21.39 12.08
N PHE A 109 -12.01 -20.50 13.06
CA PHE A 109 -12.76 -19.24 12.92
C PHE A 109 -12.19 -18.35 11.80
N ILE A 110 -10.85 -18.23 11.71
CA ILE A 110 -10.17 -17.46 10.66
C ILE A 110 -10.53 -18.00 9.29
N VAL A 111 -10.47 -19.33 9.12
CA VAL A 111 -10.78 -19.99 7.85
C VAL A 111 -12.26 -19.82 7.47
N GLU A 112 -13.16 -20.04 8.42
CA GLU A 112 -14.60 -19.89 8.21
C GLU A 112 -14.98 -18.45 7.84
N LEU A 113 -14.45 -17.47 8.59
CA LEU A 113 -14.66 -16.04 8.33
C LEU A 113 -14.09 -15.63 6.95
N GLY A 114 -12.92 -16.15 6.58
CA GLY A 114 -12.31 -15.91 5.29
C GLY A 114 -13.15 -16.40 4.13
N PHE A 115 -13.70 -17.62 4.20
CA PHE A 115 -14.62 -18.16 3.19
C PHE A 115 -15.93 -17.37 3.12
N GLU A 116 -16.49 -17.00 4.27
CA GLU A 116 -17.71 -16.19 4.33
C GLU A 116 -17.49 -14.81 3.72
N ALA A 117 -16.37 -14.14 4.05
CA ALA A 117 -16.01 -12.85 3.51
C ALA A 117 -15.85 -12.88 1.98
N VAL A 118 -15.19 -13.91 1.43
CA VAL A 118 -15.06 -14.10 -0.02
C VAL A 118 -16.42 -14.34 -0.67
N GLY A 119 -17.26 -15.19 -0.07
CA GLY A 119 -18.62 -15.44 -0.57
C GLY A 119 -19.45 -14.16 -0.59
N HIS A 120 -19.40 -13.38 0.49
CA HIS A 120 -20.10 -12.10 0.60
C HIS A 120 -19.60 -11.06 -0.41
N MET A 121 -18.29 -10.98 -0.61
CA MET A 121 -17.67 -10.10 -1.60
C MET A 121 -18.12 -10.44 -3.02
N VAL A 122 -18.12 -11.72 -3.40
CA VAL A 122 -18.53 -12.15 -4.73
C VAL A 122 -20.02 -11.88 -4.94
N GLN A 123 -20.85 -12.21 -3.97
CA GLN A 123 -22.31 -12.01 -4.04
C GLN A 123 -22.71 -10.54 -4.16
N ASN A 124 -22.01 -9.66 -3.44
CA ASN A 124 -22.33 -8.23 -3.36
C ASN A 124 -21.34 -7.34 -4.16
N PHE A 125 -20.55 -7.92 -5.05
CA PHE A 125 -19.47 -7.23 -5.74
C PHE A 125 -19.92 -5.92 -6.41
N VAL A 126 -21.00 -5.95 -7.18
CA VAL A 126 -21.49 -4.75 -7.87
C VAL A 126 -21.97 -3.70 -6.88
N ARG A 127 -22.74 -4.11 -5.87
CA ARG A 127 -23.24 -3.20 -4.84
C ARG A 127 -22.09 -2.53 -4.07
N MET A 128 -21.10 -3.30 -3.64
CA MET A 128 -19.95 -2.79 -2.90
C MET A 128 -19.08 -1.86 -3.75
N SER A 129 -18.92 -2.17 -5.05
CA SER A 129 -18.12 -1.36 -5.97
C SER A 129 -18.80 -0.04 -6.37
N THR A 130 -20.13 0.02 -6.33
CA THR A 130 -20.91 1.21 -6.73
C THR A 130 -21.48 1.98 -5.53
N TRP A 131 -21.20 1.54 -4.31
CA TRP A 131 -21.69 2.18 -3.10
C TRP A 131 -21.05 3.56 -2.93
N ALA A 132 -21.85 4.60 -3.04
CA ALA A 132 -21.42 6.00 -2.92
C ALA A 132 -21.96 6.72 -1.66
N ASP A 133 -22.67 6.00 -0.80
CA ASP A 133 -23.32 6.53 0.42
C ASP A 133 -24.05 7.87 0.21
N ALA A 134 -24.89 7.95 -0.82
CA ALA A 134 -25.62 9.16 -1.18
C ALA A 134 -26.50 9.71 -0.04
N ALA A 135 -26.90 8.87 0.90
CA ALA A 135 -27.65 9.26 2.10
C ALA A 135 -26.77 9.76 3.24
N GLN A 136 -25.46 9.77 3.07
CA GLN A 136 -24.47 10.19 4.09
C GLN A 136 -24.70 9.51 5.46
N THR A 137 -24.93 8.19 5.43
CA THR A 137 -25.18 7.40 6.64
C THR A 137 -23.91 7.10 7.43
N GLY A 138 -22.73 7.33 6.82
CA GLY A 138 -21.43 7.11 7.45
C GLY A 138 -20.30 7.85 6.74
N SER A 139 -19.09 7.76 7.27
CA SER A 139 -17.88 8.34 6.69
C SER A 139 -17.01 7.31 5.94
N PHE A 140 -17.52 6.08 5.73
CA PHE A 140 -16.73 4.99 5.17
C PHE A 140 -16.28 5.28 3.73
N VAL A 141 -17.17 5.80 2.89
CA VAL A 141 -16.88 6.07 1.48
C VAL A 141 -15.79 7.14 1.36
N GLU A 142 -15.90 8.23 2.12
CA GLU A 142 -14.92 9.31 2.12
C GLU A 142 -13.59 8.85 2.67
N SER A 143 -13.60 8.15 3.80
CA SER A 143 -12.38 7.72 4.50
C SER A 143 -11.63 6.60 3.81
N TRP A 144 -12.32 5.73 3.07
CA TRP A 144 -11.71 4.54 2.46
C TRP A 144 -11.80 4.53 0.94
N THR A 145 -13.00 4.64 0.37
CA THR A 145 -13.16 4.50 -1.09
C THR A 145 -12.50 5.66 -1.82
N VAL A 146 -12.83 6.90 -1.44
CA VAL A 146 -12.25 8.11 -2.07
C VAL A 146 -10.75 8.17 -1.82
N PHE A 147 -10.30 7.90 -0.59
CA PHE A 147 -8.90 7.88 -0.22
C PHE A 147 -8.09 6.87 -1.06
N TYR A 148 -8.53 5.61 -1.15
CA TYR A 148 -7.82 4.59 -1.92
C TYR A 148 -7.79 4.89 -3.42
N TRP A 149 -8.90 5.37 -3.98
CA TRP A 149 -8.93 5.80 -5.39
C TRP A 149 -7.92 6.92 -5.66
N ALA A 150 -7.91 7.95 -4.83
CA ALA A 150 -6.98 9.07 -4.97
C ALA A 150 -5.51 8.59 -4.87
N TRP A 151 -5.22 7.73 -3.90
CA TRP A 151 -3.88 7.19 -3.67
C TRP A 151 -3.41 6.31 -4.84
N TRP A 152 -4.24 5.40 -5.32
CA TRP A 152 -3.90 4.56 -6.46
C TRP A 152 -3.77 5.35 -7.76
N LEU A 153 -4.58 6.38 -8.00
CA LEU A 153 -4.43 7.26 -9.14
C LEU A 153 -3.10 8.02 -9.11
N ALA A 154 -2.68 8.50 -7.94
CA ALA A 154 -1.38 9.17 -7.76
C ALA A 154 -0.19 8.22 -7.99
N LEU A 155 -0.27 6.97 -7.53
CA LEU A 155 0.76 5.95 -7.71
C LEU A 155 0.72 5.25 -9.08
N GLY A 156 -0.41 5.30 -9.78
CA GLY A 156 -0.65 4.55 -11.03
C GLY A 156 0.45 4.69 -12.09
N PRO A 157 0.89 5.91 -12.44
CA PRO A 157 1.95 6.10 -13.43
C PRO A 157 3.29 5.48 -13.02
N TYR A 158 3.66 5.58 -11.73
CA TYR A 158 4.86 4.95 -11.17
C TYR A 158 4.78 3.42 -11.24
N MET A 159 3.68 2.87 -10.78
CA MET A 159 3.43 1.42 -10.81
C MET A 159 3.40 0.89 -12.24
N GLY A 160 2.85 1.64 -13.19
CA GLY A 160 2.88 1.29 -14.60
C GLY A 160 4.31 1.18 -15.15
N ILE A 161 5.18 2.15 -14.86
CA ILE A 161 6.60 2.12 -15.25
C ILE A 161 7.32 0.95 -14.58
N PHE A 162 7.08 0.72 -13.30
CA PHE A 162 7.68 -0.37 -12.53
C PHE A 162 7.30 -1.73 -13.11
N ILE A 163 6.02 -1.98 -13.32
CA ILE A 163 5.50 -3.23 -13.90
C ILE A 163 6.06 -3.46 -15.30
N CYS A 164 6.12 -2.43 -16.14
CA CYS A 164 6.74 -2.54 -17.47
C CYS A 164 8.22 -2.97 -17.40
N LYS A 165 8.97 -2.47 -16.43
CA LYS A 165 10.39 -2.84 -16.26
C LYS A 165 10.60 -4.29 -15.85
N ILE A 166 9.77 -4.80 -14.93
CA ILE A 166 9.90 -6.17 -14.41
C ILE A 166 9.25 -7.22 -15.33
N SER A 167 8.37 -6.80 -16.24
CA SER A 167 7.60 -7.71 -17.10
C SER A 167 8.27 -7.99 -18.45
N ARG A 168 9.56 -7.70 -18.60
CA ARG A 168 10.30 -7.97 -19.84
C ARG A 168 10.20 -9.44 -20.25
N GLY A 169 9.82 -9.68 -21.50
CA GLY A 169 9.66 -11.03 -22.08
C GLY A 169 8.29 -11.69 -21.79
N ARG A 170 7.36 -11.01 -21.12
CA ARG A 170 5.99 -11.49 -20.91
C ARG A 170 4.99 -10.78 -21.81
N THR A 171 3.90 -11.46 -22.16
CA THR A 171 2.81 -10.84 -22.92
C THR A 171 1.98 -9.94 -21.99
N LEU A 172 1.36 -8.91 -22.57
CA LEU A 172 0.49 -7.98 -21.83
C LEU A 172 -0.63 -8.72 -21.10
N ARG A 173 -1.22 -9.74 -21.73
CA ARG A 173 -2.25 -10.57 -21.13
C ARG A 173 -1.75 -11.31 -19.88
N GLN A 174 -0.57 -11.93 -19.96
CA GLN A 174 0.04 -12.63 -18.81
C GLN A 174 0.33 -11.67 -17.66
N MET A 175 0.79 -10.46 -18.00
CA MET A 175 1.08 -9.43 -17.00
C MET A 175 -0.20 -8.98 -16.28
N ILE A 176 -1.26 -8.64 -17.01
CA ILE A 176 -2.54 -8.19 -16.44
C ILE A 176 -3.16 -9.29 -15.57
N LEU A 177 -3.28 -10.52 -16.10
CA LEU A 177 -3.84 -11.64 -15.36
C LEU A 177 -3.01 -11.98 -14.13
N GLY A 178 -1.67 -11.90 -14.21
CA GLY A 178 -0.78 -12.12 -13.09
C GLY A 178 -0.96 -11.06 -12.00
N CYS A 179 -0.94 -9.79 -12.35
CA CYS A 179 -1.11 -8.70 -11.38
C CYS A 179 -2.48 -8.76 -10.69
N ILE A 180 -3.56 -8.97 -11.44
CA ILE A 180 -4.91 -9.08 -10.86
C ILE A 180 -5.02 -10.36 -10.04
N GLY A 181 -4.66 -11.52 -10.57
CA GLY A 181 -4.85 -12.81 -9.91
C GLY A 181 -4.03 -12.92 -8.62
N TYR A 182 -2.71 -12.73 -8.70
CA TYR A 182 -1.85 -12.83 -7.51
C TYR A 182 -2.10 -11.69 -6.52
N GLY A 183 -2.39 -10.47 -7.00
CA GLY A 183 -2.72 -9.34 -6.14
C GLY A 183 -4.01 -9.58 -5.36
N THR A 184 -5.06 -10.04 -6.02
CA THR A 184 -6.33 -10.38 -5.35
C THR A 184 -6.16 -11.54 -4.37
N LEU A 185 -5.46 -12.60 -4.77
CA LEU A 185 -5.20 -13.74 -3.89
C LEU A 185 -4.44 -13.31 -2.63
N GLY A 186 -3.37 -12.51 -2.80
CA GLY A 186 -2.62 -11.97 -1.68
C GLY A 186 -3.48 -11.14 -0.74
N SER A 187 -4.29 -10.23 -1.29
CA SER A 187 -5.21 -9.41 -0.49
C SER A 187 -6.23 -10.27 0.26
N VAL A 188 -6.86 -11.24 -0.40
CA VAL A 188 -7.81 -12.16 0.25
C VAL A 188 -7.15 -12.88 1.42
N VAL A 189 -5.96 -13.46 1.22
CA VAL A 189 -5.25 -14.20 2.28
C VAL A 189 -4.90 -13.29 3.45
N PHE A 190 -4.34 -12.10 3.20
CA PHE A 190 -3.94 -11.18 4.28
C PHE A 190 -5.12 -10.56 5.03
N PHE A 191 -6.23 -10.28 4.36
CA PHE A 191 -7.42 -9.70 5.01
C PHE A 191 -8.35 -10.75 5.64
N SER A 192 -8.15 -12.04 5.35
CA SER A 192 -8.91 -13.13 6.01
C SER A 192 -8.31 -13.55 7.35
N VAL A 193 -7.08 -13.16 7.64
CA VAL A 193 -6.33 -13.44 8.87
C VAL A 193 -6.34 -12.23 9.78
#